data_c4a4190c9b90386f31e78823889e2c0e
#
_entry.id   c4a4190c9b90386f31e78823889e2c0e
#
_cell.length_a   1.000
_cell.length_b   1.000
_cell.length_c   1.000
_cell.angle_alpha   90.00
_cell.angle_beta   90.00
_cell.angle_gamma   90.00
#
_symmetry.space_group_name_H-M   'P 1'
#
loop_
_entity.id
_entity.type
_entity.pdbx_description
1 polymer ?
#
loop_
_entity_poly.entity_id
_entity_poly.type
_entity_poly.pdbx_seq_one_letter_code
_entity_poly.pdbx_strand_id
1 'polypeptide(L)'
;MAEDYSNYPFFKWVPKPIGIIFMIVLFVPMISMSGVYSANSGEMIGGLGIQSEYIVFAGFCTSIGMAAFSPFFYQLVCIRREKMMLLMGFAILFVLSNICAQTDSLFVLGLCSLLMGFVRQTLMMAHLFVFIRYAFGIEATKNITPGNEPTTDEGWDAMDAEKTVSQPVIYCFFMIIGQLSTWLTAWLAYAYEWQYVYYFMMAFMLAGIIIVFFTMPYHPYAMPKFPITFSKLANVMVFSTMMCSFAYVMVFGNTLDWFDNESIRISAIVCGVFTLLFIYLEMSRKSPYFIMEVFRLRVINFGILLFLLLMITNSSAMFVNVFTGLGMKIDNWQNATLGNWVMVGYFTGVIFAVIAAKKKIHLKWMYALGFLFIGAYALFMFFEVQTDGMYERMKWPVMIRSIGMMLLYSLISTMANQRMPYRMLSTWVCIMLTVRMVIGPCIGSALYTKVLQQRQQTYITRLAQDYDRTNIEVANTFDQTVRGMQYQGKTETEAQNMAAMSVKGKIQVQATIVSLKEMAAWTLYLCIACAILVVILPWRKRNLKYLTRDYFLKNVNTSKLGLK
;
A
#
# COMPACT_ATOMS: atom_id res chain seq x y z
N MET A 1 -15.37 -27.86 34.05
CA MET A 1 -13.96 -28.04 33.72
C MET A 1 -13.48 -26.79 32.99
N ALA A 2 -12.72 -25.93 33.64
CA ALA A 2 -12.07 -24.81 32.95
C ALA A 2 -10.98 -25.44 32.07
N GLU A 3 -11.25 -25.54 30.77
CA GLU A 3 -10.24 -25.96 29.80
C GLU A 3 -9.07 -24.95 29.82
N ASP A 4 -7.90 -25.46 30.08
CA ASP A 4 -6.66 -24.72 30.15
C ASP A 4 -6.25 -24.27 28.74
N TYR A 5 -6.62 -23.04 28.38
CA TYR A 5 -6.33 -22.42 27.08
C TYR A 5 -4.91 -21.81 27.03
N SER A 6 -3.98 -22.31 27.86
CA SER A 6 -2.63 -21.73 27.96
C SER A 6 -1.85 -21.72 26.65
N ASN A 7 -2.14 -22.65 25.72
CA ASN A 7 -1.46 -22.78 24.44
C ASN A 7 -2.33 -22.46 23.21
N TYR A 8 -3.49 -21.82 23.39
CA TYR A 8 -4.34 -21.41 22.26
C TYR A 8 -3.56 -20.45 21.32
N PRO A 9 -3.53 -20.66 19.99
CA PRO A 9 -4.47 -21.45 19.18
C PRO A 9 -4.03 -22.90 18.87
N PHE A 10 -2.90 -23.34 19.39
CA PHE A 10 -2.32 -24.64 19.06
C PHE A 10 -2.69 -25.73 20.08
N PHE A 11 -2.50 -26.99 19.67
CA PHE A 11 -2.54 -28.11 20.59
C PHE A 11 -1.43 -28.04 21.64
N LYS A 12 -1.62 -28.66 22.80
CA LYS A 12 -0.65 -28.67 23.90
C LYS A 12 0.71 -29.27 23.53
N TRP A 13 0.76 -30.16 22.54
CA TRP A 13 2.00 -30.80 22.07
C TRP A 13 2.90 -29.87 21.24
N VAL A 14 2.38 -28.75 20.74
CA VAL A 14 3.16 -27.79 19.95
C VAL A 14 3.95 -26.87 20.90
N PRO A 15 5.29 -26.90 20.87
CA PRO A 15 6.10 -26.00 21.69
C PRO A 15 5.88 -24.53 21.28
N LYS A 16 5.85 -23.63 22.25
CA LYS A 16 5.59 -22.21 22.02
C LYS A 16 6.49 -21.57 20.92
N PRO A 17 7.83 -21.81 20.86
CA PRO A 17 8.67 -21.28 19.79
C PRO A 17 8.25 -21.75 18.40
N ILE A 18 7.93 -23.04 18.26
CA ILE A 18 7.46 -23.61 16.97
C ILE A 18 6.12 -23.01 16.58
N GLY A 19 5.20 -22.83 17.53
CA GLY A 19 3.93 -22.16 17.32
C GLY A 19 4.09 -20.73 16.79
N ILE A 20 5.05 -19.97 17.32
CA ILE A 20 5.36 -18.61 16.83
C ILE A 20 5.86 -18.66 15.39
N ILE A 21 6.73 -19.61 15.04
CA ILE A 21 7.22 -19.80 13.66
C ILE A 21 6.06 -20.13 12.73
N PHE A 22 5.16 -21.05 13.10
CA PHE A 22 3.98 -21.37 12.32
C PHE A 22 3.08 -20.16 12.09
N MET A 23 2.86 -19.34 13.13
CA MET A 23 2.08 -18.11 13.00
C MET A 23 2.73 -17.13 12.01
N ILE A 24 4.05 -16.98 12.03
CA ILE A 24 4.79 -16.14 11.07
C ILE A 24 4.65 -16.70 9.65
N VAL A 25 4.82 -18.02 9.47
CA VAL A 25 4.69 -18.67 8.17
C VAL A 25 3.27 -18.50 7.59
N LEU A 26 2.23 -18.54 8.41
CA LEU A 26 0.86 -18.32 7.97
C LEU A 26 0.59 -16.87 7.48
N PHE A 27 1.38 -15.87 7.91
CA PHE A 27 1.30 -14.52 7.35
C PHE A 27 1.87 -14.42 5.93
N VAL A 28 2.82 -15.26 5.56
CA VAL A 28 3.48 -15.18 4.25
C VAL A 28 2.49 -15.17 3.08
N PRO A 29 1.58 -16.15 2.92
CA PRO A 29 0.64 -16.15 1.80
C PRO A 29 -0.35 -14.97 1.85
N MET A 30 -0.66 -14.47 3.05
CA MET A 30 -1.57 -13.33 3.20
C MET A 30 -0.92 -12.00 2.76
N ILE A 31 0.38 -11.84 2.97
CA ILE A 31 1.09 -10.59 2.67
C ILE A 31 1.64 -10.60 1.26
N SER A 32 2.15 -11.74 0.79
CA SER A 32 2.83 -11.86 -0.49
C SER A 32 1.95 -11.58 -1.71
N MET A 33 0.64 -11.71 -1.60
CA MET A 33 -0.27 -11.33 -2.69
C MET A 33 -0.13 -9.87 -3.16
N SER A 34 0.35 -8.97 -2.32
CA SER A 34 0.60 -7.58 -2.74
C SER A 34 1.81 -7.44 -3.65
N GLY A 35 2.77 -8.37 -3.58
CA GLY A 35 3.97 -8.38 -4.43
C GLY A 35 3.70 -8.80 -5.87
N VAL A 36 2.65 -9.59 -6.12
CA VAL A 36 2.35 -10.12 -7.46
C VAL A 36 2.24 -9.03 -8.52
N TYR A 37 1.50 -7.97 -8.25
CA TYR A 37 1.29 -6.90 -9.22
C TYR A 37 2.37 -5.81 -9.22
N SER A 38 3.02 -5.59 -8.09
CA SER A 38 4.00 -4.49 -7.97
C SER A 38 5.37 -4.84 -8.54
N ALA A 39 5.80 -6.10 -8.36
CA ALA A 39 7.13 -6.55 -8.78
C ALA A 39 7.16 -7.16 -10.18
N ASN A 40 6.05 -7.76 -10.61
CA ASN A 40 6.01 -8.58 -11.83
C ASN A 40 5.28 -7.90 -12.99
N SER A 41 5.02 -6.59 -12.88
CA SER A 41 4.28 -5.86 -13.91
C SER A 41 4.94 -5.97 -15.28
N GLY A 42 6.28 -5.94 -15.37
CA GLY A 42 7.02 -6.04 -16.62
C GLY A 42 6.83 -7.39 -17.32
N GLU A 43 6.99 -8.48 -16.59
CA GLU A 43 6.84 -9.84 -17.08
C GLU A 43 5.39 -10.16 -17.46
N MET A 44 4.43 -9.69 -16.67
CA MET A 44 2.99 -9.82 -16.96
C MET A 44 2.59 -9.02 -18.21
N ILE A 45 3.12 -7.81 -18.40
CA ILE A 45 2.90 -7.01 -19.60
C ILE A 45 3.40 -7.75 -20.84
N GLY A 46 4.62 -8.30 -20.77
CA GLY A 46 5.22 -9.07 -21.85
C GLY A 46 4.47 -10.37 -22.16
N GLY A 47 4.07 -11.10 -21.13
CA GLY A 47 3.38 -12.39 -21.26
C GLY A 47 1.92 -12.28 -21.72
N LEU A 48 1.18 -11.27 -21.27
CA LEU A 48 -0.22 -11.05 -21.62
C LEU A 48 -0.41 -10.11 -22.83
N GLY A 49 0.64 -9.39 -23.25
CA GLY A 49 0.55 -8.41 -24.33
C GLY A 49 -0.36 -7.21 -24.02
N ILE A 50 -0.46 -6.83 -22.75
CA ILE A 50 -1.38 -5.78 -22.27
C ILE A 50 -0.64 -4.53 -21.79
N GLN A 51 -1.37 -3.44 -21.62
CA GLN A 51 -0.81 -2.21 -21.05
C GLN A 51 -0.60 -2.33 -19.53
N SER A 52 0.40 -1.62 -19.01
CA SER A 52 0.77 -1.60 -17.59
C SER A 52 -0.38 -1.19 -16.67
N GLU A 53 -1.26 -0.31 -17.14
CA GLU A 53 -2.39 0.24 -16.40
C GLU A 53 -3.37 -0.84 -15.93
N TYR A 54 -3.57 -1.88 -16.71
CA TYR A 54 -4.45 -2.98 -16.32
C TYR A 54 -3.93 -3.76 -15.11
N ILE A 55 -2.61 -3.99 -15.06
CA ILE A 55 -1.98 -4.70 -13.95
C ILE A 55 -1.97 -3.83 -12.69
N VAL A 56 -1.67 -2.54 -12.84
CA VAL A 56 -1.76 -1.57 -11.76
C VAL A 56 -3.18 -1.48 -11.22
N PHE A 57 -4.19 -1.47 -12.09
CA PHE A 57 -5.59 -1.48 -11.70
C PHE A 57 -5.98 -2.75 -10.93
N ALA A 58 -5.53 -3.94 -11.37
CA ALA A 58 -5.75 -5.20 -10.65
C ALA A 58 -5.14 -5.16 -9.24
N GLY A 59 -3.96 -4.56 -9.08
CA GLY A 59 -3.33 -4.31 -7.79
C GLY A 59 -4.17 -3.40 -6.88
N PHE A 60 -4.77 -2.34 -7.45
CA PHE A 60 -5.70 -1.48 -6.71
C PHE A 60 -7.00 -2.21 -6.35
N CYS A 61 -7.53 -3.09 -7.20
CA CYS A 61 -8.70 -3.92 -6.88
C CYS A 61 -8.46 -4.76 -5.62
N THR A 62 -7.28 -5.36 -5.46
CA THR A 62 -6.92 -6.09 -4.22
C THR A 62 -6.94 -5.15 -3.00
N SER A 63 -6.40 -3.95 -3.12
CA SER A 63 -6.36 -2.97 -2.04
C SER A 63 -7.76 -2.45 -1.68
N ILE A 64 -8.62 -2.24 -2.68
CA ILE A 64 -10.02 -1.85 -2.52
C ILE A 64 -10.79 -2.95 -1.79
N GLY A 65 -10.58 -4.20 -2.17
CA GLY A 65 -11.18 -5.35 -1.49
C GLY A 65 -10.81 -5.40 0.00
N MET A 66 -9.53 -5.19 0.32
CA MET A 66 -9.07 -5.12 1.71
C MET A 66 -9.74 -3.98 2.49
N ALA A 67 -9.79 -2.78 1.91
CA ALA A 67 -10.41 -1.63 2.54
C ALA A 67 -11.90 -1.83 2.76
N ALA A 68 -12.63 -2.30 1.74
CA ALA A 68 -14.08 -2.50 1.78
C ALA A 68 -14.52 -3.55 2.80
N PHE A 69 -13.70 -4.56 3.08
CA PHE A 69 -14.06 -5.59 4.05
C PHE A 69 -13.63 -5.27 5.48
N SER A 70 -12.80 -4.27 5.69
CA SER A 70 -12.28 -3.91 7.01
C SER A 70 -13.34 -3.49 8.06
N PRO A 71 -14.52 -2.90 7.75
CA PRO A 71 -15.53 -2.62 8.75
C PRO A 71 -16.14 -3.87 9.41
N PHE A 72 -16.03 -5.04 8.78
CA PHE A 72 -16.45 -6.32 9.37
C PHE A 72 -15.44 -6.88 10.38
N PHE A 73 -14.28 -6.30 10.46
CA PHE A 73 -13.18 -6.71 11.31
C PHE A 73 -13.63 -7.08 12.74
N TYR A 74 -14.39 -6.22 13.38
CA TYR A 74 -14.87 -6.44 14.74
C TYR A 74 -15.76 -7.69 14.87
N GLN A 75 -16.65 -7.89 13.90
CA GLN A 75 -17.56 -9.04 13.87
C GLN A 75 -16.80 -10.35 13.65
N LEU A 76 -15.78 -10.32 12.79
CA LEU A 76 -14.96 -11.49 12.46
C LEU A 76 -14.06 -11.91 13.62
N VAL A 77 -13.44 -10.97 14.32
CA VAL A 77 -12.62 -11.25 15.52
C VAL A 77 -13.47 -11.88 16.63
N CYS A 78 -14.73 -11.46 16.78
CA CYS A 78 -15.64 -12.01 17.77
C CYS A 78 -16.11 -13.45 17.45
N ILE A 79 -16.03 -13.92 16.19
CA ILE A 79 -16.41 -15.29 15.82
C ILE A 79 -15.48 -16.33 16.45
N ARG A 80 -14.21 -16.03 16.69
CA ARG A 80 -13.17 -16.89 17.30
C ARG A 80 -13.14 -18.35 16.80
N ARG A 81 -13.47 -18.59 15.54
CA ARG A 81 -13.32 -19.87 14.85
C ARG A 81 -12.09 -19.82 13.93
N GLU A 82 -10.94 -19.51 14.49
CA GLU A 82 -9.73 -19.22 13.72
C GLU A 82 -9.36 -20.35 12.76
N LYS A 83 -9.36 -21.60 13.24
CA LYS A 83 -9.05 -22.77 12.40
C LYS A 83 -9.93 -22.81 11.15
N MET A 84 -11.24 -22.66 11.31
CA MET A 84 -12.17 -22.73 10.19
C MET A 84 -12.00 -21.56 9.23
N MET A 85 -11.80 -20.35 9.78
CA MET A 85 -11.55 -19.15 8.97
C MET A 85 -10.28 -19.26 8.15
N LEU A 86 -9.17 -19.76 8.74
CA LEU A 86 -7.91 -19.97 8.05
C LEU A 86 -8.04 -21.03 6.96
N LEU A 87 -8.65 -22.19 7.26
CA LEU A 87 -8.83 -23.27 6.28
C LEU A 87 -9.67 -22.82 5.09
N MET A 88 -10.85 -22.24 5.34
CA MET A 88 -11.73 -21.75 4.27
C MET A 88 -11.10 -20.59 3.50
N GLY A 89 -10.48 -19.66 4.20
CA GLY A 89 -9.84 -18.53 3.56
C GLY A 89 -8.69 -18.92 2.65
N PHE A 90 -7.79 -19.80 3.10
CA PHE A 90 -6.71 -20.33 2.25
C PHE A 90 -7.23 -21.16 1.08
N ALA A 91 -8.29 -21.96 1.27
CA ALA A 91 -8.93 -22.68 0.18
C ALA A 91 -9.51 -21.75 -0.89
N ILE A 92 -10.21 -20.68 -0.48
CA ILE A 92 -10.74 -19.68 -1.42
C ILE A 92 -9.61 -18.96 -2.14
N LEU A 93 -8.57 -18.51 -1.41
CA LEU A 93 -7.41 -17.85 -2.02
C LEU A 93 -6.69 -18.78 -3.01
N PHE A 94 -6.57 -20.07 -2.71
CA PHE A 94 -6.01 -21.08 -3.60
C PHE A 94 -6.78 -21.16 -4.91
N VAL A 95 -8.11 -21.28 -4.86
CA VAL A 95 -8.96 -21.34 -6.06
C VAL A 95 -8.86 -20.05 -6.87
N LEU A 96 -8.93 -18.88 -6.22
CA LEU A 96 -8.82 -17.59 -6.91
C LEU A 96 -7.42 -17.40 -7.54
N SER A 97 -6.36 -17.83 -6.87
CA SER A 97 -5.00 -17.79 -7.41
C SER A 97 -4.85 -18.68 -8.64
N ASN A 98 -5.46 -19.88 -8.62
CA ASN A 98 -5.47 -20.78 -9.79
C ASN A 98 -6.21 -20.15 -10.99
N ILE A 99 -7.35 -19.49 -10.76
CA ILE A 99 -8.08 -18.77 -11.81
C ILE A 99 -7.20 -17.64 -12.38
N CYS A 100 -6.54 -16.85 -11.52
CA CYS A 100 -5.65 -15.77 -11.98
C CYS A 100 -4.44 -16.26 -12.76
N ALA A 101 -3.91 -17.44 -12.42
CA ALA A 101 -2.76 -18.02 -13.14
C ALA A 101 -3.10 -18.47 -14.57
N GLN A 102 -4.37 -18.82 -14.82
CA GLN A 102 -4.83 -19.40 -16.08
C GLN A 102 -5.64 -18.44 -16.96
N THR A 103 -5.99 -17.25 -16.44
CA THR A 103 -6.86 -16.31 -17.15
C THR A 103 -6.09 -15.32 -17.99
N ASP A 104 -6.55 -15.12 -19.23
CA ASP A 104 -6.11 -14.03 -20.11
C ASP A 104 -7.08 -12.83 -20.06
N SER A 105 -8.23 -13.00 -19.38
CA SER A 105 -9.24 -11.94 -19.26
C SER A 105 -8.92 -10.97 -18.13
N LEU A 106 -8.72 -9.70 -18.49
CA LEU A 106 -8.43 -8.61 -17.55
C LEU A 106 -9.58 -8.35 -16.57
N PHE A 107 -10.82 -8.54 -17.02
CA PHE A 107 -11.98 -8.41 -16.15
C PHE A 107 -11.98 -9.47 -15.05
N VAL A 108 -11.72 -10.73 -15.41
CA VAL A 108 -11.63 -11.85 -14.46
C VAL A 108 -10.48 -11.60 -13.49
N LEU A 109 -9.32 -11.15 -13.99
CA LEU A 109 -8.17 -10.81 -13.15
C LEU A 109 -8.52 -9.74 -12.10
N GLY A 110 -9.17 -8.65 -12.51
CA GLY A 110 -9.60 -7.57 -11.62
C GLY A 110 -10.63 -8.03 -10.59
N LEU A 111 -11.64 -8.82 -11.01
CA LEU A 111 -12.66 -9.36 -10.12
C LEU A 111 -12.09 -10.33 -9.10
N CYS A 112 -11.25 -11.27 -9.53
CA CYS A 112 -10.57 -12.20 -8.63
C CYS A 112 -9.66 -11.46 -7.65
N SER A 113 -8.95 -10.42 -8.10
CA SER A 113 -8.12 -9.56 -7.25
C SER A 113 -8.93 -8.86 -6.16
N LEU A 114 -10.11 -8.35 -6.49
CA LEU A 114 -11.03 -7.75 -5.52
C LEU A 114 -11.47 -8.76 -4.45
N LEU A 115 -11.89 -9.96 -4.89
CA LEU A 115 -12.32 -11.04 -4.00
C LEU A 115 -11.16 -11.54 -3.12
N MET A 116 -9.95 -11.67 -3.67
CA MET A 116 -8.75 -11.98 -2.90
C MET A 116 -8.51 -10.93 -1.81
N GLY A 117 -8.72 -9.65 -2.11
CA GLY A 117 -8.62 -8.56 -1.15
C GLY A 117 -9.58 -8.73 0.03
N PHE A 118 -10.83 -9.10 -0.20
CA PHE A 118 -11.82 -9.38 0.86
C PHE A 118 -11.36 -10.50 1.79
N VAL A 119 -10.98 -11.64 1.21
CA VAL A 119 -10.55 -12.81 1.98
C VAL A 119 -9.27 -12.52 2.74
N ARG A 120 -8.31 -11.89 2.10
CA ARG A 120 -7.03 -11.51 2.70
C ARG A 120 -7.20 -10.62 3.92
N GLN A 121 -8.04 -9.59 3.85
CA GLN A 121 -8.29 -8.69 4.99
C GLN A 121 -8.89 -9.44 6.17
N THR A 122 -9.81 -10.34 5.90
CA THR A 122 -10.43 -11.19 6.91
C THR A 122 -9.41 -12.05 7.63
N LEU A 123 -8.59 -12.76 6.87
CA LEU A 123 -7.55 -13.65 7.41
C LEU A 123 -6.49 -12.87 8.19
N MET A 124 -5.98 -11.80 7.60
CA MET A 124 -4.92 -10.99 8.18
C MET A 124 -5.32 -10.40 9.54
N MET A 125 -6.55 -9.89 9.66
CA MET A 125 -7.02 -9.30 10.91
C MET A 125 -7.31 -10.36 11.97
N ALA A 126 -7.99 -11.46 11.62
CA ALA A 126 -8.25 -12.53 12.55
C ALA A 126 -6.95 -13.14 13.09
N HIS A 127 -6.00 -13.41 12.20
CA HIS A 127 -4.72 -14.02 12.55
C HIS A 127 -3.82 -13.09 13.37
N LEU A 128 -3.80 -11.77 13.06
CA LEU A 128 -2.99 -10.77 13.76
C LEU A 128 -3.31 -10.72 15.27
N PHE A 129 -4.58 -10.73 15.64
CA PHE A 129 -4.97 -10.65 17.06
C PHE A 129 -4.55 -11.88 17.83
N VAL A 130 -4.69 -13.04 17.22
CA VAL A 130 -4.26 -14.29 17.85
C VAL A 130 -2.73 -14.36 17.94
N PHE A 131 -2.03 -13.88 16.91
CA PHE A 131 -0.58 -13.79 16.94
C PHE A 131 -0.07 -12.89 18.06
N ILE A 132 -0.61 -11.69 18.21
CA ILE A 132 -0.23 -10.74 19.26
C ILE A 132 -0.46 -11.38 20.65
N ARG A 133 -1.59 -12.03 20.85
CA ARG A 133 -1.89 -12.74 22.08
C ARG A 133 -0.91 -13.88 22.35
N TYR A 134 -0.67 -14.72 21.35
CA TYR A 134 0.16 -15.91 21.49
C TYR A 134 1.65 -15.56 21.69
N ALA A 135 2.19 -14.64 20.89
CA ALA A 135 3.59 -14.27 20.89
C ALA A 135 3.97 -13.39 22.08
N PHE A 136 3.13 -12.39 22.38
CA PHE A 136 3.46 -11.35 23.36
C PHE A 136 2.67 -11.44 24.67
N GLY A 137 1.70 -12.35 24.78
CA GLY A 137 0.84 -12.47 25.96
C GLY A 137 -0.13 -11.29 26.14
N ILE A 138 -0.20 -10.38 25.17
CA ILE A 138 -1.03 -9.19 25.24
C ILE A 138 -2.47 -9.60 24.89
N GLU A 139 -3.37 -9.60 25.87
CA GLU A 139 -4.79 -9.83 25.62
C GLU A 139 -5.43 -8.59 24.96
N ALA A 140 -4.98 -8.26 23.75
CA ALA A 140 -5.60 -7.19 22.93
C ALA A 140 -7.11 -7.38 22.80
N THR A 141 -7.59 -8.61 22.94
CA THR A 141 -9.02 -8.97 22.87
C THR A 141 -9.82 -8.69 24.14
N LYS A 142 -9.21 -8.64 25.35
CA LYS A 142 -9.93 -8.24 26.57
C LYS A 142 -10.46 -6.82 26.47
N ASN A 143 -9.68 -5.97 25.82
CA ASN A 143 -10.02 -4.57 25.66
C ASN A 143 -10.92 -4.29 24.44
N ILE A 144 -11.19 -5.28 23.59
CA ILE A 144 -12.02 -5.13 22.36
C ILE A 144 -13.50 -5.42 22.65
N THR A 145 -13.84 -6.01 23.81
CA THR A 145 -15.25 -6.22 24.17
C THR A 145 -15.90 -4.90 24.56
N PRO A 146 -17.08 -4.56 23.99
CA PRO A 146 -17.83 -3.39 24.43
C PRO A 146 -18.10 -3.48 25.95
N GLY A 147 -17.75 -2.45 26.67
CA GLY A 147 -17.91 -2.39 28.13
C GLY A 147 -16.62 -2.58 28.93
N ASN A 148 -15.52 -3.06 28.34
CA ASN A 148 -14.22 -3.16 28.98
C ASN A 148 -13.28 -1.98 28.63
N GLU A 149 -13.81 -0.89 28.12
CA GLU A 149 -13.03 0.32 27.88
C GLU A 149 -12.53 0.90 29.21
N PRO A 150 -11.28 1.39 29.27
CA PRO A 150 -10.78 2.02 30.48
C PRO A 150 -11.69 3.18 30.90
N THR A 151 -12.18 3.14 32.12
CA THR A 151 -13.05 4.20 32.68
C THR A 151 -12.23 5.38 33.21
N THR A 152 -10.95 5.18 33.50
CA THR A 152 -10.04 6.18 34.05
C THR A 152 -9.08 6.74 32.98
N ASP A 153 -8.68 8.01 33.14
CA ASP A 153 -7.70 8.64 32.26
C ASP A 153 -6.33 7.93 32.32
N GLU A 154 -5.93 7.44 33.48
CA GLU A 154 -4.69 6.68 33.66
C GLU A 154 -4.71 5.37 32.86
N GLY A 155 -5.84 4.67 32.83
CA GLY A 155 -6.00 3.45 32.03
C GLY A 155 -5.88 3.72 30.52
N TRP A 156 -6.44 4.80 30.03
CA TRP A 156 -6.29 5.24 28.63
C TRP A 156 -4.84 5.62 28.32
N ASP A 157 -4.17 6.34 29.21
CA ASP A 157 -2.78 6.75 29.02
C ASP A 157 -1.83 5.54 29.02
N ALA A 158 -2.07 4.55 29.86
CA ALA A 158 -1.29 3.31 29.86
C ALA A 158 -1.46 2.52 28.56
N MET A 159 -2.71 2.38 28.08
CA MET A 159 -3.00 1.71 26.81
C MET A 159 -2.42 2.45 25.61
N ASP A 160 -2.48 3.78 25.59
CA ASP A 160 -1.90 4.58 24.51
C ASP A 160 -0.37 4.52 24.53
N ALA A 161 0.26 4.45 25.70
CA ALA A 161 1.71 4.28 25.83
C ALA A 161 2.15 2.93 25.26
N GLU A 162 1.42 1.85 25.53
CA GLU A 162 1.69 0.53 24.97
C GLU A 162 1.52 0.51 23.44
N LYS A 163 0.44 1.09 22.93
CA LYS A 163 0.20 1.19 21.47
C LYS A 163 1.30 2.01 20.77
N THR A 164 1.81 3.05 21.40
CA THR A 164 2.84 3.92 20.80
C THR A 164 4.16 3.18 20.56
N VAL A 165 4.46 2.14 21.32
CA VAL A 165 5.65 1.30 21.13
C VAL A 165 5.36 0.09 20.25
N SER A 166 4.22 -0.59 20.46
CA SER A 166 3.91 -1.84 19.76
C SER A 166 3.52 -1.63 18.30
N GLN A 167 2.76 -0.59 17.97
CA GLN A 167 2.31 -0.35 16.59
C GLN A 167 3.44 -0.13 15.58
N PRO A 168 4.47 0.70 15.82
CA PRO A 168 5.59 0.82 14.90
C PRO A 168 6.29 -0.50 14.61
N VAL A 169 6.46 -1.36 15.63
CA VAL A 169 7.10 -2.67 15.49
C VAL A 169 6.26 -3.61 14.62
N ILE A 170 4.94 -3.64 14.85
CA ILE A 170 4.01 -4.46 14.06
C ILE A 170 4.00 -4.00 12.60
N TYR A 171 3.94 -2.69 12.35
CA TYR A 171 3.99 -2.16 10.98
C TYR A 171 5.32 -2.48 10.28
N CYS A 172 6.44 -2.38 10.99
CA CYS A 172 7.74 -2.76 10.46
C CYS A 172 7.78 -4.22 10.03
N PHE A 173 7.26 -5.11 10.86
CA PHE A 173 7.17 -6.53 10.56
C PHE A 173 6.39 -6.79 9.26
N PHE A 174 5.21 -6.20 9.10
CA PHE A 174 4.43 -6.34 7.87
C PHE A 174 5.10 -5.75 6.64
N MET A 175 5.75 -4.59 6.79
CA MET A 175 6.44 -3.96 5.68
C MET A 175 7.66 -4.76 5.22
N ILE A 176 8.41 -5.37 6.15
CA ILE A 176 9.55 -6.21 5.83
C ILE A 176 9.12 -7.49 5.12
N ILE A 177 8.08 -8.18 5.61
CA ILE A 177 7.54 -9.37 4.94
C ILE A 177 7.02 -8.99 3.55
N GLY A 178 6.34 -7.86 3.41
CA GLY A 178 5.89 -7.36 2.12
C GLY A 178 7.05 -7.13 1.14
N GLN A 179 8.15 -6.53 1.59
CA GLN A 179 9.32 -6.29 0.75
C GLN A 179 10.04 -7.59 0.37
N LEU A 180 10.23 -8.50 1.31
CA LEU A 180 10.80 -9.83 1.03
C LEU A 180 9.94 -10.59 0.01
N SER A 181 8.63 -10.50 0.16
CA SER A 181 7.69 -11.10 -0.79
C SER A 181 7.82 -10.50 -2.18
N THR A 182 7.92 -9.16 -2.28
CA THR A 182 8.11 -8.47 -3.56
C THR A 182 9.41 -8.90 -4.24
N TRP A 183 10.50 -9.02 -3.50
CA TRP A 183 11.78 -9.50 -4.01
C TRP A 183 11.71 -10.96 -4.48
N LEU A 184 11.09 -11.84 -3.68
CA LEU A 184 10.97 -13.26 -4.03
C LEU A 184 10.07 -13.49 -5.25
N THR A 185 8.96 -12.76 -5.35
CA THR A 185 8.05 -12.85 -6.50
C THR A 185 8.70 -12.32 -7.78
N ALA A 186 9.51 -11.25 -7.68
CA ALA A 186 10.28 -10.74 -8.81
C ALA A 186 11.32 -11.75 -9.30
N TRP A 187 12.00 -12.44 -8.37
CA TRP A 187 12.95 -13.49 -8.71
C TRP A 187 12.28 -14.67 -9.44
N LEU A 188 11.12 -15.12 -8.93
CA LEU A 188 10.36 -16.20 -9.54
C LEU A 188 9.89 -15.85 -10.96
N ALA A 189 9.37 -14.65 -11.16
CA ALA A 189 8.92 -14.21 -12.48
C ALA A 189 10.07 -14.01 -13.47
N TYR A 190 11.25 -13.62 -12.99
CA TYR A 190 12.45 -13.50 -13.80
C TYR A 190 13.05 -14.88 -14.18
N ALA A 191 13.10 -15.82 -13.22
CA ALA A 191 13.71 -17.15 -13.42
C ALA A 191 12.82 -18.10 -14.23
N TYR A 192 11.52 -17.89 -14.16
CA TYR A 192 10.49 -18.71 -14.80
C TYR A 192 9.53 -17.80 -15.55
N GLU A 193 8.24 -18.14 -15.56
CA GLU A 193 7.17 -17.32 -16.10
C GLU A 193 6.38 -16.64 -14.97
N TRP A 194 5.66 -15.55 -15.28
CA TRP A 194 4.89 -14.80 -14.28
C TRP A 194 3.81 -15.64 -13.57
N GLN A 195 3.27 -16.68 -14.21
CA GLN A 195 2.29 -17.62 -13.64
C GLN A 195 2.84 -18.39 -12.45
N TYR A 196 4.15 -18.69 -12.44
CA TYR A 196 4.78 -19.42 -11.34
C TYR A 196 4.72 -18.69 -10.01
N VAL A 197 4.54 -17.40 -10.02
CA VAL A 197 4.29 -16.61 -8.80
C VAL A 197 2.99 -17.06 -8.14
N TYR A 198 1.92 -17.27 -8.92
CA TYR A 198 0.66 -17.78 -8.39
C TYR A 198 0.79 -19.23 -7.91
N TYR A 199 1.47 -20.10 -8.65
CA TYR A 199 1.71 -21.49 -8.23
C TYR A 199 2.51 -21.56 -6.94
N PHE A 200 3.51 -20.72 -6.77
CA PHE A 200 4.25 -20.59 -5.53
C PHE A 200 3.36 -20.16 -4.35
N MET A 201 2.50 -19.18 -4.56
CA MET A 201 1.52 -18.77 -3.57
C MET A 201 0.58 -19.91 -3.19
N MET A 202 0.09 -20.65 -4.18
CA MET A 202 -0.76 -21.81 -3.98
C MET A 202 -0.07 -22.88 -3.13
N ALA A 203 1.23 -23.11 -3.35
CA ALA A 203 2.02 -24.04 -2.53
C ALA A 203 2.09 -23.59 -1.07
N PHE A 204 2.30 -22.30 -0.81
CA PHE A 204 2.26 -21.76 0.56
C PHE A 204 0.88 -21.82 1.21
N MET A 205 -0.19 -21.64 0.43
CA MET A 205 -1.56 -21.80 0.95
C MET A 205 -1.84 -23.24 1.32
N LEU A 206 -1.41 -24.22 0.51
CA LEU A 206 -1.51 -25.66 0.83
C LEU A 206 -0.70 -26.00 2.08
N ALA A 207 0.53 -25.53 2.18
CA ALA A 207 1.35 -25.72 3.38
C ALA A 207 0.66 -25.12 4.61
N GLY A 208 0.07 -23.91 4.47
CA GLY A 208 -0.73 -23.28 5.52
C GLY A 208 -1.94 -24.10 5.94
N ILE A 209 -2.69 -24.67 4.98
CA ILE A 209 -3.82 -25.56 5.24
C ILE A 209 -3.35 -26.79 6.04
N ILE A 210 -2.24 -27.43 5.64
CA ILE A 210 -1.68 -28.58 6.32
C ILE A 210 -1.28 -28.23 7.75
N ILE A 211 -0.55 -27.13 7.94
CA ILE A 211 -0.15 -26.66 9.28
C ILE A 211 -1.37 -26.45 10.15
N VAL A 212 -2.35 -25.68 9.69
CA VAL A 212 -3.57 -25.36 10.46
C VAL A 212 -4.38 -26.63 10.77
N PHE A 213 -4.49 -27.54 9.81
CA PHE A 213 -5.26 -28.78 9.99
C PHE A 213 -4.70 -29.64 11.12
N PHE A 214 -3.38 -29.84 11.16
CA PHE A 214 -2.73 -30.73 12.13
C PHE A 214 -2.40 -30.07 13.46
N THR A 215 -2.13 -28.76 13.49
CA THR A 215 -1.61 -28.10 14.69
C THR A 215 -2.64 -27.35 15.52
N MET A 216 -3.79 -26.99 14.92
CA MET A 216 -4.83 -26.22 15.61
C MET A 216 -6.03 -27.09 15.99
N PRO A 217 -6.53 -27.03 17.23
CA PRO A 217 -7.76 -27.68 17.65
C PRO A 217 -9.00 -27.02 17.06
N TYR A 218 -10.06 -27.78 16.94
CA TYR A 218 -11.36 -27.27 16.50
C TYR A 218 -12.22 -26.95 17.73
N HIS A 219 -11.98 -25.81 18.34
CA HIS A 219 -12.79 -25.37 19.48
C HIS A 219 -13.63 -24.12 19.15
N PRO A 220 -14.95 -24.17 19.27
CA PRO A 220 -15.78 -22.99 19.21
C PRO A 220 -15.65 -22.21 20.52
N TYR A 221 -15.02 -21.04 20.49
CA TYR A 221 -15.01 -20.16 21.65
C TYR A 221 -16.37 -19.47 21.77
N ALA A 222 -17.01 -19.56 22.94
CA ALA A 222 -18.28 -18.90 23.21
C ALA A 222 -18.09 -17.39 23.35
N MET A 223 -18.39 -16.64 22.29
CA MET A 223 -18.48 -15.18 22.35
C MET A 223 -19.84 -14.69 21.84
N PRO A 224 -20.27 -13.49 22.26
CA PRO A 224 -21.51 -12.92 21.78
C PRO A 224 -21.54 -12.88 20.25
N LYS A 225 -22.57 -13.45 19.66
CA LYS A 225 -22.75 -13.51 18.20
C LYS A 225 -23.15 -12.12 17.69
N PHE A 226 -22.30 -11.49 16.92
CA PHE A 226 -22.66 -10.30 16.16
C PHE A 226 -23.05 -10.72 14.73
N PRO A 227 -24.31 -10.68 14.35
CA PRO A 227 -24.73 -11.14 13.02
C PRO A 227 -24.21 -10.20 11.94
N ILE A 228 -23.61 -10.78 10.90
CA ILE A 228 -23.32 -10.05 9.66
C ILE A 228 -24.68 -9.91 8.94
N THR A 229 -25.18 -8.70 8.86
CA THR A 229 -26.45 -8.42 8.19
C THR A 229 -26.24 -8.29 6.69
N PHE A 230 -27.10 -8.91 5.88
CA PHE A 230 -27.07 -8.81 4.41
C PHE A 230 -27.03 -7.36 3.91
N SER A 231 -27.72 -6.47 4.60
CA SER A 231 -27.70 -5.03 4.35
C SER A 231 -26.30 -4.41 4.38
N LYS A 232 -25.40 -4.87 5.27
CA LYS A 232 -24.02 -4.40 5.32
C LYS A 232 -23.19 -4.94 4.16
N LEU A 233 -23.47 -6.16 3.71
CA LEU A 233 -22.79 -6.73 2.55
C LEU A 233 -23.13 -5.94 1.26
N ALA A 234 -24.37 -5.48 1.11
CA ALA A 234 -24.72 -4.59 0.00
C ALA A 234 -23.92 -3.29 0.02
N ASN A 235 -23.64 -2.70 1.20
CA ASN A 235 -22.80 -1.51 1.30
C ASN A 235 -21.34 -1.78 0.89
N VAL A 236 -20.82 -2.99 1.15
CA VAL A 236 -19.49 -3.40 0.64
C VAL A 236 -19.45 -3.31 -0.89
N MET A 237 -20.50 -3.83 -1.56
CA MET A 237 -20.56 -3.81 -3.02
C MET A 237 -20.63 -2.37 -3.56
N VAL A 238 -21.48 -1.52 -2.94
CA VAL A 238 -21.58 -0.09 -3.30
C VAL A 238 -20.24 0.62 -3.11
N PHE A 239 -19.59 0.42 -1.97
CA PHE A 239 -18.29 1.02 -1.68
C PHE A 239 -17.19 0.51 -2.63
N SER A 240 -17.16 -0.79 -2.91
CA SER A 240 -16.19 -1.38 -3.83
C SER A 240 -16.35 -0.84 -5.25
N THR A 241 -17.59 -0.74 -5.75
CA THR A 241 -17.87 -0.18 -7.08
C THR A 241 -17.46 1.28 -7.16
N MET A 242 -17.78 2.09 -6.14
CA MET A 242 -17.35 3.48 -6.03
C MET A 242 -15.82 3.61 -6.12
N MET A 243 -15.09 2.81 -5.33
CA MET A 243 -13.63 2.88 -5.29
C MET A 243 -12.98 2.30 -6.55
N CYS A 244 -13.52 1.24 -7.15
CA CYS A 244 -13.04 0.70 -8.42
C CYS A 244 -13.22 1.71 -9.57
N SER A 245 -14.37 2.37 -9.63
CA SER A 245 -14.61 3.42 -10.63
C SER A 245 -13.65 4.61 -10.43
N PHE A 246 -13.41 5.03 -9.19
CA PHE A 246 -12.41 6.05 -8.87
C PHE A 246 -10.99 5.63 -9.32
N ALA A 247 -10.56 4.42 -8.96
CA ALA A 247 -9.25 3.91 -9.34
C ALA A 247 -9.11 3.78 -10.86
N TYR A 248 -10.16 3.36 -11.57
CA TYR A 248 -10.18 3.29 -13.04
C TYR A 248 -9.92 4.66 -13.65
N VAL A 249 -10.66 5.70 -13.22
CA VAL A 249 -10.47 7.07 -13.72
C VAL A 249 -9.04 7.57 -13.48
N MET A 250 -8.48 7.30 -12.30
CA MET A 250 -7.12 7.78 -11.96
C MET A 250 -6.02 7.01 -12.70
N VAL A 251 -6.15 5.71 -12.87
CA VAL A 251 -5.13 4.87 -13.52
C VAL A 251 -5.14 5.06 -15.03
N PHE A 252 -6.32 5.01 -15.65
CA PHE A 252 -6.44 5.10 -17.11
C PHE A 252 -6.57 6.53 -17.64
N GLY A 253 -6.75 7.53 -16.76
CA GLY A 253 -6.96 8.91 -17.17
C GLY A 253 -5.86 9.45 -18.08
N ASN A 254 -4.59 9.16 -17.78
CA ASN A 254 -3.46 9.63 -18.60
C ASN A 254 -3.36 8.92 -19.95
N THR A 255 -3.76 7.66 -20.03
CA THR A 255 -3.64 6.82 -21.25
C THR A 255 -4.82 7.04 -22.21
N LEU A 256 -6.00 7.35 -21.64
CA LEU A 256 -7.24 7.54 -22.39
C LEU A 256 -7.65 9.02 -22.52
N ASP A 257 -6.72 9.96 -22.36
CA ASP A 257 -6.95 11.41 -22.48
C ASP A 257 -8.07 11.95 -21.59
N TRP A 258 -8.20 11.40 -20.37
CA TRP A 258 -9.16 11.85 -19.36
C TRP A 258 -10.61 11.86 -19.87
N PHE A 259 -11.30 12.99 -19.68
CA PHE A 259 -12.73 13.13 -19.98
C PHE A 259 -13.07 13.17 -21.47
N ASP A 260 -12.08 13.16 -22.36
CA ASP A 260 -12.34 13.06 -23.80
C ASP A 260 -12.78 11.64 -24.19
N ASN A 261 -12.37 10.64 -23.40
CA ASN A 261 -12.79 9.25 -23.60
C ASN A 261 -14.13 8.94 -22.90
N GLU A 262 -15.02 8.24 -23.62
CA GLU A 262 -16.34 7.86 -23.12
C GLU A 262 -16.27 6.93 -21.89
N SER A 263 -15.35 5.98 -21.88
CA SER A 263 -15.18 5.03 -20.76
C SER A 263 -14.81 5.74 -19.45
N ILE A 264 -13.97 6.77 -19.52
CA ILE A 264 -13.60 7.59 -18.35
C ILE A 264 -14.80 8.41 -17.87
N ARG A 265 -15.55 9.01 -18.79
CA ARG A 265 -16.78 9.78 -18.45
C ARG A 265 -17.80 8.89 -17.74
N ILE A 266 -18.08 7.72 -18.30
CA ILE A 266 -19.02 6.75 -17.69
C ILE A 266 -18.52 6.35 -16.30
N SER A 267 -17.25 6.00 -16.16
CA SER A 267 -16.67 5.61 -14.86
C SER A 267 -16.72 6.75 -13.83
N ALA A 268 -16.51 7.99 -14.25
CA ALA A 268 -16.63 9.15 -13.37
C ALA A 268 -18.08 9.39 -12.92
N ILE A 269 -19.05 9.22 -13.82
CA ILE A 269 -20.49 9.30 -13.48
C ILE A 269 -20.85 8.18 -12.50
N VAL A 270 -20.44 6.94 -12.76
CA VAL A 270 -20.66 5.80 -11.88
C VAL A 270 -20.06 6.08 -10.50
N CYS A 271 -18.82 6.58 -10.43
CA CYS A 271 -18.19 6.98 -9.17
C CYS A 271 -19.04 8.00 -8.41
N GLY A 272 -19.54 9.05 -9.09
CA GLY A 272 -20.38 10.09 -8.48
C GLY A 272 -21.71 9.54 -7.96
N VAL A 273 -22.42 8.76 -8.78
CA VAL A 273 -23.71 8.15 -8.42
C VAL A 273 -23.55 7.20 -7.23
N PHE A 274 -22.54 6.32 -7.25
CA PHE A 274 -22.29 5.38 -6.16
C PHE A 274 -21.79 6.08 -4.89
N THR A 275 -21.11 7.21 -4.99
CA THR A 275 -20.76 8.06 -3.84
C THR A 275 -22.01 8.63 -3.18
N LEU A 276 -22.93 9.20 -3.94
CA LEU A 276 -24.19 9.72 -3.43
C LEU A 276 -25.05 8.60 -2.82
N LEU A 277 -25.12 7.46 -3.51
CA LEU A 277 -25.84 6.28 -3.01
C LEU A 277 -25.24 5.77 -1.68
N PHE A 278 -23.92 5.72 -1.59
CA PHE A 278 -23.23 5.31 -0.36
C PHE A 278 -23.56 6.26 0.80
N ILE A 279 -23.48 7.57 0.59
CA ILE A 279 -23.81 8.58 1.61
C ILE A 279 -25.28 8.44 2.02
N TYR A 280 -26.20 8.29 1.07
CA TYR A 280 -27.62 8.11 1.34
C TYR A 280 -27.88 6.86 2.19
N LEU A 281 -27.31 5.72 1.84
CA LEU A 281 -27.46 4.46 2.56
C LEU A 281 -26.89 4.55 3.99
N GLU A 282 -25.76 5.23 4.18
CA GLU A 282 -25.14 5.40 5.50
C GLU A 282 -25.93 6.35 6.41
N MET A 283 -26.58 7.37 5.84
CA MET A 283 -27.42 8.31 6.61
C MET A 283 -28.79 7.72 6.96
N SER A 284 -29.34 6.84 6.11
CA SER A 284 -30.71 6.30 6.26
C SER A 284 -30.80 5.11 7.21
N ARG A 285 -29.70 4.41 7.50
CA ARG A 285 -29.72 3.13 8.22
C ARG A 285 -29.48 3.27 9.72
N LYS A 286 -30.24 2.49 10.51
CA LYS A 286 -30.08 2.42 11.98
C LYS A 286 -28.75 1.80 12.43
N SER A 287 -28.20 0.87 11.65
CA SER A 287 -26.88 0.25 11.89
C SER A 287 -25.98 0.51 10.67
N PRO A 288 -25.30 1.66 10.63
CA PRO A 288 -24.48 2.02 9.50
C PRO A 288 -23.28 1.07 9.35
N TYR A 289 -22.85 0.88 8.10
CA TYR A 289 -21.62 0.17 7.79
C TYR A 289 -20.40 1.03 8.17
N PHE A 290 -20.51 2.34 7.94
CA PHE A 290 -19.56 3.38 8.29
C PHE A 290 -20.10 4.28 9.39
N ILE A 291 -19.37 4.46 10.46
CA ILE A 291 -19.75 5.41 11.52
C ILE A 291 -19.29 6.80 11.11
N MET A 292 -20.17 7.58 10.46
CA MET A 292 -19.86 8.93 9.94
C MET A 292 -19.39 9.91 11.02
N GLU A 293 -19.72 9.66 12.29
CA GLU A 293 -19.29 10.47 13.43
C GLU A 293 -17.76 10.49 13.60
N VAL A 294 -17.05 9.52 13.03
CA VAL A 294 -15.59 9.47 13.01
C VAL A 294 -14.99 10.73 12.36
N PHE A 295 -15.63 11.28 11.32
CA PHE A 295 -15.17 12.50 10.64
C PHE A 295 -15.32 13.80 11.46
N ARG A 296 -16.10 13.77 12.55
CA ARG A 296 -16.20 14.90 13.49
C ARG A 296 -14.95 15.02 14.37
N LEU A 297 -14.13 13.97 14.45
CA LEU A 297 -12.89 13.96 15.21
C LEU A 297 -11.77 14.66 14.42
N ARG A 298 -11.32 15.81 14.92
CA ARG A 298 -10.25 16.59 14.28
C ARG A 298 -8.96 15.77 14.08
N VAL A 299 -8.66 14.88 15.01
CA VAL A 299 -7.48 14.00 14.95
C VAL A 299 -7.52 13.10 13.72
N ILE A 300 -8.68 12.56 13.39
CA ILE A 300 -8.88 11.68 12.24
C ILE A 300 -8.77 12.43 10.94
N ASN A 301 -9.44 13.59 10.81
CA ASN A 301 -9.33 14.41 9.61
C ASN A 301 -7.89 14.85 9.36
N PHE A 302 -7.18 15.17 10.45
CA PHE A 302 -5.76 15.48 10.38
C PHE A 302 -4.91 14.27 9.98
N GLY A 303 -5.20 13.10 10.53
CA GLY A 303 -4.56 11.84 10.12
C GLY A 303 -4.80 11.50 8.65
N ILE A 304 -6.02 11.71 8.14
CA ILE A 304 -6.36 11.53 6.72
C ILE A 304 -5.52 12.48 5.85
N LEU A 305 -5.45 13.75 6.22
CA LEU A 305 -4.64 14.75 5.49
C LEU A 305 -3.16 14.35 5.46
N LEU A 306 -2.59 13.98 6.61
CA LEU A 306 -1.19 13.56 6.69
C LEU A 306 -0.91 12.28 5.90
N PHE A 307 -1.82 11.29 5.93
CA PHE A 307 -1.68 10.10 5.10
C PHE A 307 -1.76 10.42 3.61
N LEU A 308 -2.66 11.31 3.21
CA LEU A 308 -2.76 11.74 1.82
C LEU A 308 -1.46 12.40 1.36
N LEU A 309 -0.95 13.36 2.13
CA LEU A 309 0.32 14.03 1.83
C LEU A 309 1.49 13.04 1.81
N LEU A 310 1.54 12.10 2.76
CA LEU A 310 2.54 11.05 2.78
C LEU A 310 2.49 10.19 1.51
N MET A 311 1.30 9.74 1.09
CA MET A 311 1.17 8.87 -0.07
C MET A 311 1.50 9.60 -1.37
N ILE A 312 1.10 10.87 -1.51
CA ILE A 312 1.48 11.69 -2.66
C ILE A 312 3.01 11.85 -2.70
N THR A 313 3.65 12.26 -1.62
CA THR A 313 5.11 12.43 -1.59
C THR A 313 5.86 11.11 -1.78
N ASN A 314 5.33 9.99 -1.25
CA ASN A 314 5.92 8.67 -1.41
C ASN A 314 5.78 8.11 -2.85
N SER A 315 4.83 8.60 -3.66
CA SER A 315 4.72 8.25 -5.07
C SER A 315 5.95 8.67 -5.90
N SER A 316 6.79 9.56 -5.37
CA SER A 316 8.12 9.85 -5.90
C SER A 316 9.04 8.62 -5.98
N ALA A 317 8.68 7.49 -5.35
CA ALA A 317 9.37 6.20 -5.52
C ALA A 317 9.56 5.80 -6.99
N MET A 318 8.65 6.23 -7.86
CA MET A 318 8.75 5.97 -9.30
C MET A 318 10.04 6.54 -9.93
N PHE A 319 10.68 7.55 -9.35
CA PHE A 319 11.92 8.12 -9.91
C PHE A 319 13.02 7.07 -10.01
N VAL A 320 13.17 6.23 -8.99
CA VAL A 320 14.14 5.13 -8.99
C VAL A 320 13.81 4.15 -10.10
N ASN A 321 12.55 3.69 -10.18
CA ASN A 321 12.11 2.68 -11.16
C ASN A 321 12.27 3.20 -12.61
N VAL A 322 11.89 4.45 -12.85
CA VAL A 322 12.02 5.07 -14.19
C VAL A 322 13.49 5.27 -14.55
N PHE A 323 14.31 5.73 -13.62
CA PHE A 323 15.73 5.94 -13.87
C PHE A 323 16.50 4.64 -14.07
N THR A 324 16.25 3.61 -13.25
CA THR A 324 16.88 2.30 -13.40
C THR A 324 16.41 1.58 -14.67
N GLY A 325 15.12 1.65 -14.99
CA GLY A 325 14.57 0.98 -16.18
C GLY A 325 14.96 1.65 -17.50
N LEU A 326 14.79 2.97 -17.63
CA LEU A 326 15.05 3.70 -18.87
C LEU A 326 16.49 4.23 -18.98
N GLY A 327 17.02 4.76 -17.88
CA GLY A 327 18.38 5.35 -17.86
C GLY A 327 19.49 4.30 -17.83
N MET A 328 19.37 3.34 -16.93
CA MET A 328 20.39 2.30 -16.72
C MET A 328 20.07 0.99 -17.45
N LYS A 329 18.86 0.79 -17.96
CA LYS A 329 18.37 -0.44 -18.60
C LYS A 329 18.55 -1.69 -17.73
N ILE A 330 18.24 -1.55 -16.45
CA ILE A 330 18.38 -2.60 -15.44
C ILE A 330 17.11 -3.46 -15.43
N ASP A 331 17.30 -4.79 -15.27
CA ASP A 331 16.22 -5.74 -15.17
C ASP A 331 15.36 -5.54 -13.92
N ASN A 332 14.11 -5.95 -14.00
CA ASN A 332 13.13 -5.83 -12.93
C ASN A 332 13.57 -6.54 -11.63
N TRP A 333 14.21 -7.71 -11.74
CA TRP A 333 14.76 -8.42 -10.59
C TRP A 333 15.89 -7.67 -9.88
N GLN A 334 16.82 -7.06 -10.64
CA GLN A 334 17.87 -6.23 -10.06
C GLN A 334 17.28 -5.00 -9.38
N ASN A 335 16.23 -4.41 -9.96
CA ASN A 335 15.50 -3.30 -9.33
C ASN A 335 14.80 -3.73 -8.03
N ALA A 336 14.19 -4.92 -8.00
CA ALA A 336 13.62 -5.49 -6.79
C ALA A 336 14.69 -5.77 -5.72
N THR A 337 15.91 -6.17 -6.12
CA THR A 337 17.05 -6.36 -5.22
C THR A 337 17.52 -5.04 -4.62
N LEU A 338 17.52 -3.95 -5.41
CA LEU A 338 17.74 -2.60 -4.89
C LEU A 338 16.69 -2.23 -3.83
N GLY A 339 15.44 -2.64 -4.06
CA GLY A 339 14.33 -2.47 -3.12
C GLY A 339 14.56 -3.11 -1.75
N ASN A 340 15.46 -4.09 -1.60
CA ASN A 340 15.76 -4.70 -0.31
C ASN A 340 16.42 -3.72 0.68
N TRP A 341 17.08 -2.67 0.20
CA TRP A 341 17.61 -1.59 1.05
C TRP A 341 16.51 -0.78 1.75
N VAL A 342 15.28 -0.86 1.27
CA VAL A 342 14.10 -0.33 1.95
C VAL A 342 13.94 -0.94 3.35
N MET A 343 14.26 -2.24 3.53
CA MET A 343 14.16 -2.92 4.83
C MET A 343 15.08 -2.28 5.88
N VAL A 344 16.30 -1.92 5.49
CA VAL A 344 17.26 -1.23 6.38
C VAL A 344 16.67 0.11 6.83
N GLY A 345 16.04 0.84 5.92
CA GLY A 345 15.35 2.09 6.25
C GLY A 345 14.14 1.89 7.15
N TYR A 346 13.38 0.81 6.99
CA TYR A 346 12.26 0.50 7.89
C TYR A 346 12.74 0.21 9.31
N PHE A 347 13.79 -0.59 9.49
CA PHE A 347 14.38 -0.84 10.80
C PHE A 347 14.86 0.45 11.47
N THR A 348 15.60 1.28 10.76
CA THR A 348 16.09 2.55 11.31
C THR A 348 14.94 3.50 11.63
N GLY A 349 13.92 3.58 10.78
CA GLY A 349 12.73 4.40 11.02
C GLY A 349 11.94 3.98 12.27
N VAL A 350 11.81 2.67 12.52
CA VAL A 350 11.18 2.16 13.75
C VAL A 350 12.01 2.50 15.00
N ILE A 351 13.33 2.37 14.92
CA ILE A 351 14.21 2.74 16.04
C ILE A 351 13.99 4.21 16.39
N PHE A 352 13.95 5.11 15.41
CA PHE A 352 13.63 6.52 15.64
C PHE A 352 12.24 6.72 16.26
N ALA A 353 11.21 6.01 15.77
CA ALA A 353 9.86 6.11 16.31
C ALA A 353 9.79 5.65 17.78
N VAL A 354 10.43 4.52 18.11
CA VAL A 354 10.46 3.96 19.48
C VAL A 354 11.26 4.87 20.43
N ILE A 355 12.41 5.40 19.99
CA ILE A 355 13.21 6.34 20.80
C ILE A 355 12.39 7.62 21.06
N ALA A 356 11.70 8.14 20.04
CA ALA A 356 10.86 9.32 20.19
C ALA A 356 9.71 9.08 21.18
N ALA A 357 9.09 7.90 21.12
CA ALA A 357 8.04 7.51 22.04
C ALA A 357 8.55 7.43 23.48
N LYS A 358 9.69 6.77 23.71
CA LYS A 358 10.32 6.64 25.05
C LYS A 358 10.76 7.98 25.62
N LYS A 359 11.35 8.86 24.80
CA LYS A 359 11.78 10.22 25.18
C LYS A 359 10.63 11.22 25.24
N LYS A 360 9.38 10.81 24.95
CA LYS A 360 8.19 11.67 24.90
C LYS A 360 8.37 12.92 24.02
N ILE A 361 9.11 12.77 22.92
CA ILE A 361 9.34 13.85 21.95
C ILE A 361 7.99 14.24 21.32
N HIS A 362 7.79 15.54 21.09
CA HIS A 362 6.54 16.02 20.52
C HIS A 362 6.39 15.53 19.08
N LEU A 363 5.25 14.90 18.76
CA LEU A 363 4.98 14.25 17.45
C LEU A 363 5.19 15.19 16.25
N LYS A 364 4.92 16.49 16.39
CA LYS A 364 5.12 17.47 15.30
C LYS A 364 6.54 17.46 14.72
N TRP A 365 7.56 17.35 15.58
CA TRP A 365 8.95 17.33 15.14
C TRP A 365 9.30 16.03 14.42
N MET A 366 8.70 14.93 14.86
CA MET A 366 8.90 13.64 14.22
C MET A 366 8.23 13.57 12.85
N TYR A 367 7.06 14.17 12.68
CA TYR A 367 6.43 14.27 11.35
C TYR A 367 7.22 15.19 10.41
N ALA A 368 7.66 16.35 10.91
CA ALA A 368 8.52 17.23 10.13
C ALA A 368 9.80 16.51 9.68
N LEU A 369 10.45 15.79 10.60
CA LEU A 369 11.62 14.98 10.31
C LEU A 369 11.33 13.90 9.26
N GLY A 370 10.19 13.22 9.33
CA GLY A 370 9.79 12.22 8.34
C GLY A 370 9.64 12.80 6.94
N PHE A 371 8.99 13.95 6.78
CA PHE A 371 8.91 14.64 5.49
C PHE A 371 10.28 15.14 5.01
N LEU A 372 11.15 15.59 5.92
CA LEU A 372 12.51 15.99 5.57
C LEU A 372 13.36 14.82 5.08
N PHE A 373 13.19 13.59 5.60
CA PHE A 373 13.84 12.40 5.05
C PHE A 373 13.37 12.10 3.62
N ILE A 374 12.08 12.23 3.33
CA ILE A 374 11.56 12.07 1.95
C ILE A 374 12.09 13.21 1.06
N GLY A 375 12.21 14.43 1.58
CA GLY A 375 12.86 15.55 0.88
C GLY A 375 14.35 15.30 0.61
N ALA A 376 15.09 14.77 1.57
CA ALA A 376 16.48 14.39 1.38
C ALA A 376 16.64 13.31 0.29
N TYR A 377 15.73 12.33 0.22
CA TYR A 377 15.68 11.39 -0.89
C TYR A 377 15.55 12.13 -2.24
N ALA A 378 14.61 13.07 -2.34
CA ALA A 378 14.43 13.84 -3.58
C ALA A 378 15.68 14.66 -3.94
N LEU A 379 16.37 15.23 -2.95
CA LEU A 379 17.63 15.93 -3.13
C LEU A 379 18.74 15.00 -3.65
N PHE A 380 18.88 13.80 -3.08
CA PHE A 380 19.82 12.80 -3.57
C PHE A 380 19.51 12.39 -5.01
N MET A 381 18.23 12.15 -5.34
CA MET A 381 17.81 11.83 -6.71
C MET A 381 18.14 12.97 -7.68
N PHE A 382 18.02 14.23 -7.27
CA PHE A 382 18.40 15.37 -8.12
C PHE A 382 19.88 15.32 -8.54
N PHE A 383 20.78 14.89 -7.66
CA PHE A 383 22.22 14.81 -7.95
C PHE A 383 22.62 13.50 -8.65
N GLU A 384 22.02 12.37 -8.27
CA GLU A 384 22.43 11.04 -8.77
C GLU A 384 21.80 10.65 -10.11
N VAL A 385 20.68 11.27 -10.52
CA VAL A 385 20.05 11.01 -11.82
C VAL A 385 20.87 11.69 -12.92
N GLN A 386 21.89 10.99 -13.40
CA GLN A 386 22.80 11.43 -14.46
C GLN A 386 23.03 10.28 -15.45
N THR A 387 23.55 10.60 -16.64
CA THR A 387 23.90 9.59 -17.66
C THR A 387 24.88 8.54 -17.15
N ASP A 388 25.81 8.96 -16.28
CA ASP A 388 26.86 8.11 -15.70
C ASP A 388 26.51 7.63 -14.29
N GLY A 389 25.22 7.63 -13.95
CA GLY A 389 24.73 7.22 -12.63
C GLY A 389 25.12 5.77 -12.31
N MET A 390 25.64 5.56 -11.10
CA MET A 390 26.01 4.21 -10.65
C MET A 390 24.87 3.54 -9.90
N TYR A 391 24.54 2.29 -10.29
CA TYR A 391 23.53 1.47 -9.60
C TYR A 391 23.75 1.37 -8.09
N GLU A 392 25.03 1.18 -7.69
CA GLU A 392 25.39 1.04 -6.28
C GLU A 392 25.03 2.27 -5.42
N ARG A 393 25.02 3.46 -5.99
CA ARG A 393 24.68 4.70 -5.28
C ARG A 393 23.18 4.84 -5.03
N MET A 394 22.33 4.17 -5.83
CA MET A 394 20.87 4.19 -5.66
C MET A 394 20.40 3.56 -4.36
N LYS A 395 21.22 2.80 -3.65
CA LYS A 395 20.93 2.24 -2.33
C LYS A 395 20.61 3.31 -1.29
N TRP A 396 21.37 4.40 -1.29
CA TRP A 396 21.24 5.46 -0.29
C TRP A 396 19.92 6.22 -0.37
N PRO A 397 19.51 6.76 -1.52
CA PRO A 397 18.22 7.45 -1.63
C PRO A 397 17.06 6.52 -1.29
N VAL A 398 17.08 5.26 -1.72
CA VAL A 398 16.04 4.27 -1.40
C VAL A 398 15.93 4.07 0.12
N MET A 399 17.07 3.92 0.81
CA MET A 399 17.10 3.76 2.28
C MET A 399 16.58 5.02 3.00
N ILE A 400 17.02 6.20 2.60
CA ILE A 400 16.63 7.48 3.23
C ILE A 400 15.12 7.71 3.09
N ARG A 401 14.54 7.47 1.91
CA ARG A 401 13.11 7.57 1.69
C ARG A 401 12.32 6.63 2.61
N SER A 402 12.78 5.39 2.76
CA SER A 402 12.08 4.40 3.58
C SER A 402 12.14 4.70 5.08
N ILE A 403 13.19 5.36 5.58
CA ILE A 403 13.23 5.90 6.95
C ILE A 403 12.08 6.88 7.15
N GLY A 404 11.95 7.88 6.27
CA GLY A 404 10.90 8.89 6.34
C GLY A 404 9.50 8.29 6.24
N MET A 405 9.31 7.38 5.28
CA MET A 405 8.05 6.66 5.08
C MET A 405 7.64 5.88 6.33
N MET A 406 8.54 5.08 6.90
CA MET A 406 8.21 4.24 8.06
C MET A 406 7.90 5.09 9.30
N LEU A 407 8.66 6.15 9.50
CA LEU A 407 8.46 7.08 10.61
C LEU A 407 7.08 7.74 10.53
N LEU A 408 6.72 8.32 9.39
CA LEU A 408 5.42 8.95 9.19
C LEU A 408 4.28 7.94 9.28
N TYR A 409 4.40 6.82 8.59
CA TYR A 409 3.38 5.78 8.51
C TYR A 409 2.99 5.23 9.88
N SER A 410 3.97 4.90 10.71
CA SER A 410 3.73 4.37 12.04
C SER A 410 3.17 5.42 12.99
N LEU A 411 3.73 6.62 13.00
CA LEU A 411 3.33 7.66 13.94
C LEU A 411 1.96 8.27 13.64
N ILE A 412 1.60 8.47 12.35
CA ILE A 412 0.27 8.95 11.97
C ILE A 412 -0.79 7.92 12.39
N SER A 413 -0.52 6.64 12.15
CA SER A 413 -1.41 5.56 12.55
C SER A 413 -1.61 5.50 14.07
N THR A 414 -0.50 5.62 14.82
CA THR A 414 -0.53 5.62 16.29
C THR A 414 -1.31 6.81 16.83
N MET A 415 -1.06 8.01 16.30
CA MET A 415 -1.78 9.23 16.72
C MET A 415 -3.29 9.09 16.53
N ALA A 416 -3.71 8.61 15.37
CA ALA A 416 -5.12 8.51 15.04
C ALA A 416 -5.85 7.41 15.86
N ASN A 417 -5.11 6.42 16.37
CA ASN A 417 -5.64 5.36 17.22
C ASN A 417 -5.66 5.72 18.73
N GLN A 418 -5.10 6.87 19.11
CA GLN A 418 -5.09 7.30 20.53
C GLN A 418 -6.50 7.56 21.02
N ARG A 419 -6.85 6.98 22.19
CA ARG A 419 -8.14 7.11 22.88
C ARG A 419 -9.36 6.88 21.97
N MET A 420 -9.21 6.04 20.94
CA MET A 420 -10.30 5.74 20.02
C MET A 420 -11.18 4.62 20.60
N PRO A 421 -12.51 4.85 20.70
CA PRO A 421 -13.45 3.80 21.07
C PRO A 421 -13.42 2.64 20.08
N TYR A 422 -13.44 1.40 20.58
CA TYR A 422 -13.30 0.20 19.74
C TYR A 422 -14.35 0.11 18.62
N ARG A 423 -15.57 0.60 18.83
CA ARG A 423 -16.61 0.63 17.79
C ARG A 423 -16.20 1.44 16.56
N MET A 424 -15.45 2.53 16.75
CA MET A 424 -15.01 3.38 15.67
C MET A 424 -13.71 2.91 15.04
N LEU A 425 -12.99 2.04 15.72
CA LEU A 425 -11.72 1.50 15.23
C LEU A 425 -11.89 0.81 13.86
N SER A 426 -12.97 0.03 13.67
CA SER A 426 -13.23 -0.64 12.39
C SER A 426 -13.44 0.34 11.24
N THR A 427 -14.20 1.40 11.47
CA THR A 427 -14.41 2.48 10.48
C THR A 427 -13.11 3.23 10.20
N TRP A 428 -12.34 3.55 11.25
CA TRP A 428 -11.04 4.20 11.08
C TRP A 428 -10.06 3.33 10.28
N VAL A 429 -9.98 2.04 10.55
CA VAL A 429 -9.14 1.11 9.79
C VAL A 429 -9.53 1.11 8.31
N CYS A 430 -10.83 1.11 8.00
CA CYS A 430 -11.30 1.22 6.63
C CYS A 430 -10.88 2.53 5.96
N ILE A 431 -11.11 3.67 6.61
CA ILE A 431 -10.73 4.98 6.10
C ILE A 431 -9.21 5.04 5.87
N MET A 432 -8.44 4.59 6.86
CA MET A 432 -6.99 4.56 6.77
C MET A 432 -6.50 3.69 5.61
N LEU A 433 -7.06 2.48 5.43
CA LEU A 433 -6.70 1.60 4.32
C LEU A 433 -7.09 2.23 2.97
N THR A 434 -8.27 2.82 2.88
CA THR A 434 -8.76 3.48 1.67
C THR A 434 -7.85 4.63 1.26
N VAL A 435 -7.52 5.53 2.19
CA VAL A 435 -6.64 6.67 1.90
C VAL A 435 -5.23 6.23 1.57
N ARG A 436 -4.70 5.27 2.32
CA ARG A 436 -3.31 4.84 2.25
C ARG A 436 -3.01 3.92 1.06
N MET A 437 -3.94 3.02 0.73
CA MET A 437 -3.69 1.98 -0.29
C MET A 437 -4.41 2.25 -1.61
N VAL A 438 -5.41 3.15 -1.63
CA VAL A 438 -6.19 3.43 -2.83
C VAL A 438 -6.10 4.91 -3.21
N ILE A 439 -6.73 5.81 -2.45
CA ILE A 439 -6.87 7.23 -2.84
C ILE A 439 -5.50 7.90 -3.00
N GLY A 440 -4.66 7.82 -1.98
CA GLY A 440 -3.35 8.48 -1.99
C GLY A 440 -2.43 8.00 -3.10
N PRO A 441 -2.18 6.67 -3.24
CA PRO A 441 -1.37 6.14 -4.33
C PRO A 441 -1.97 6.39 -5.72
N CYS A 442 -3.29 6.29 -5.91
CA CYS A 442 -3.94 6.60 -7.19
C CYS A 442 -3.72 8.06 -7.60
N ILE A 443 -3.99 9.00 -6.70
CA ILE A 443 -3.77 10.44 -6.96
C ILE A 443 -2.28 10.71 -7.18
N GLY A 444 -1.42 10.17 -6.32
CA GLY A 444 0.01 10.37 -6.42
C GLY A 444 0.59 9.83 -7.72
N SER A 445 0.27 8.59 -8.10
CA SER A 445 0.75 7.99 -9.35
C SER A 445 0.23 8.77 -10.58
N ALA A 446 -1.07 9.10 -10.63
CA ALA A 446 -1.65 9.87 -11.73
C ALA A 446 -0.98 11.24 -11.89
N LEU A 447 -0.76 11.96 -10.78
CA LEU A 447 -0.10 13.27 -10.78
C LEU A 447 1.34 13.18 -11.29
N TYR A 448 2.16 12.29 -10.69
CA TYR A 448 3.55 12.16 -11.07
C TYR A 448 3.73 11.65 -12.50
N THR A 449 2.91 10.69 -12.94
CA THR A 449 2.95 10.18 -14.33
C THR A 449 2.57 11.27 -15.32
N LYS A 450 1.50 12.05 -15.06
CA LYS A 450 1.08 13.16 -15.93
C LYS A 450 2.15 14.24 -16.06
N VAL A 451 2.71 14.64 -14.91
CA VAL A 451 3.78 15.66 -14.89
C VAL A 451 5.01 15.14 -15.63
N LEU A 452 5.41 13.88 -15.41
CA LEU A 452 6.53 13.27 -16.11
C LEU A 452 6.33 13.28 -17.63
N GLN A 453 5.17 12.83 -18.11
CA GLN A 453 4.85 12.81 -19.54
C GLN A 453 4.90 14.21 -20.15
N GLN A 454 4.30 15.20 -19.50
CA GLN A 454 4.30 16.58 -20.00
C GLN A 454 5.72 17.16 -20.07
N ARG A 455 6.55 16.91 -19.04
CA ARG A 455 7.93 17.40 -19.03
C ARG A 455 8.80 16.66 -20.03
N GLN A 456 8.65 15.36 -20.16
CA GLN A 456 9.34 14.58 -21.20
C GLN A 456 9.05 15.12 -22.59
N GLN A 457 7.77 15.35 -22.94
CA GLN A 457 7.39 15.91 -24.23
C GLN A 457 8.02 17.28 -24.45
N THR A 458 7.99 18.17 -23.46
CA THR A 458 8.60 19.48 -23.54
C THR A 458 10.12 19.38 -23.80
N TYR A 459 10.81 18.51 -23.08
CA TYR A 459 12.27 18.35 -23.25
C TYR A 459 12.63 17.59 -24.52
N ILE A 460 11.82 16.61 -24.97
CA ILE A 460 12.01 15.96 -26.28
C ILE A 460 11.95 17.01 -27.38
N THR A 461 10.94 17.90 -27.36
CA THR A 461 10.80 18.95 -28.37
C THR A 461 11.98 19.91 -28.36
N ARG A 462 12.45 20.33 -27.17
CA ARG A 462 13.61 21.23 -27.04
C ARG A 462 14.92 20.56 -27.51
N LEU A 463 15.19 19.35 -27.04
CA LEU A 463 16.38 18.62 -27.43
C LEU A 463 16.37 18.23 -28.92
N ALA A 464 15.21 17.94 -29.50
CA ALA A 464 15.09 17.64 -30.93
C ALA A 464 15.46 18.83 -31.82
N GLN A 465 15.26 20.08 -31.34
CA GLN A 465 15.68 21.29 -32.06
C GLN A 465 17.22 21.39 -32.17
N ASP A 466 17.93 20.94 -31.12
CA ASP A 466 19.41 20.96 -31.09
C ASP A 466 20.04 19.79 -31.90
N TYR A 467 19.24 18.74 -32.19
CA TYR A 467 19.64 17.57 -32.98
C TYR A 467 19.31 17.73 -34.48
N ASP A 468 19.55 18.91 -35.03
CA ASP A 468 19.41 19.15 -36.47
C ASP A 468 20.68 18.74 -37.22
N ARG A 469 20.54 18.34 -38.49
CA ARG A 469 21.68 18.01 -39.39
C ARG A 469 22.64 19.18 -39.63
N THR A 470 22.23 20.39 -39.30
CA THR A 470 23.08 21.57 -39.32
C THR A 470 24.19 21.52 -38.25
N ASN A 471 23.98 20.74 -37.18
CA ASN A 471 25.01 20.52 -36.17
C ASN A 471 25.98 19.41 -36.63
N ILE A 472 27.25 19.79 -36.87
CA ILE A 472 28.29 18.92 -37.41
C ILE A 472 28.54 17.69 -36.53
N GLU A 473 28.50 17.83 -35.22
CA GLU A 473 28.70 16.70 -34.28
C GLU A 473 27.55 15.68 -34.36
N VAL A 474 26.33 16.14 -34.47
CA VAL A 474 25.16 15.29 -34.62
C VAL A 474 25.17 14.57 -35.97
N ALA A 475 25.48 15.30 -37.05
CA ALA A 475 25.61 14.72 -38.39
C ALA A 475 26.70 13.64 -38.44
N ASN A 476 27.88 13.92 -37.88
CA ASN A 476 28.97 12.94 -37.82
C ASN A 476 28.60 11.69 -36.99
N THR A 477 27.94 11.87 -35.86
CA THR A 477 27.49 10.75 -35.02
C THR A 477 26.41 9.89 -35.72
N PHE A 478 25.50 10.54 -36.43
CA PHE A 478 24.49 9.88 -37.25
C PHE A 478 25.14 9.04 -38.36
N ASP A 479 26.03 9.65 -39.15
CA ASP A 479 26.75 8.99 -40.24
C ASP A 479 27.63 7.83 -39.76
N GLN A 480 28.32 8.00 -38.62
CA GLN A 480 29.05 6.89 -37.98
C GLN A 480 28.12 5.74 -37.59
N THR A 481 26.94 6.04 -37.06
CA THR A 481 25.96 5.01 -36.68
C THR A 481 25.43 4.30 -37.93
N VAL A 482 25.14 5.03 -39.03
CA VAL A 482 24.72 4.45 -40.30
C VAL A 482 25.79 3.52 -40.86
N ARG A 483 27.04 3.97 -40.91
CA ARG A 483 28.20 3.16 -41.37
C ARG A 483 28.35 1.90 -40.52
N GLY A 484 28.25 2.01 -39.19
CA GLY A 484 28.30 0.88 -38.28
C GLY A 484 27.21 -0.18 -38.55
N MET A 485 26.00 0.25 -38.86
CA MET A 485 24.89 -0.65 -39.23
C MET A 485 25.07 -1.28 -40.62
N GLN A 486 25.65 -0.52 -41.58
CA GLN A 486 26.01 -1.06 -42.91
C GLN A 486 27.09 -2.13 -42.82
N TYR A 487 28.10 -1.97 -41.95
CA TYR A 487 29.10 -3.00 -41.68
C TYR A 487 28.50 -4.29 -41.07
N GLN A 488 27.35 -4.20 -40.43
CA GLN A 488 26.57 -5.35 -39.93
C GLN A 488 25.67 -5.99 -41.01
N GLY A 489 25.79 -5.57 -42.28
CA GLY A 489 25.05 -6.14 -43.41
C GLY A 489 23.66 -5.58 -43.63
N LYS A 490 23.30 -4.44 -43.02
CA LYS A 490 22.00 -3.78 -43.24
C LYS A 490 22.03 -2.96 -44.53
N THR A 491 20.88 -2.89 -45.20
CA THR A 491 20.70 -1.99 -46.37
C THR A 491 20.79 -0.52 -45.93
N GLU A 492 21.10 0.38 -46.85
CA GLU A 492 21.28 1.80 -46.55
C GLU A 492 20.02 2.40 -45.90
N THR A 493 18.83 2.08 -46.41
CA THR A 493 17.55 2.55 -45.86
C THR A 493 17.28 2.01 -44.47
N GLU A 494 17.58 0.73 -44.22
CA GLU A 494 17.45 0.12 -42.89
C GLU A 494 18.45 0.75 -41.91
N ALA A 495 19.70 0.97 -42.33
CA ALA A 495 20.73 1.56 -41.51
C ALA A 495 20.38 3.01 -41.12
N GLN A 496 19.82 3.81 -42.05
CA GLN A 496 19.35 5.17 -41.74
C GLN A 496 18.16 5.15 -40.77
N ASN A 497 17.19 4.26 -40.96
CA ASN A 497 16.06 4.11 -40.03
C ASN A 497 16.53 3.69 -38.62
N MET A 498 17.45 2.73 -38.52
CA MET A 498 18.00 2.30 -37.23
C MET A 498 18.82 3.41 -36.55
N ALA A 499 19.59 4.20 -37.32
CA ALA A 499 20.31 5.35 -36.81
C ALA A 499 19.35 6.42 -36.27
N ALA A 500 18.26 6.71 -37.00
CA ALA A 500 17.23 7.65 -36.55
C ALA A 500 16.53 7.16 -35.27
N MET A 501 16.22 5.86 -35.17
CA MET A 501 15.68 5.27 -33.94
C MET A 501 16.68 5.36 -32.77
N SER A 502 17.98 5.15 -33.01
CA SER A 502 19.02 5.29 -32.00
C SER A 502 19.12 6.72 -31.46
N VAL A 503 19.09 7.72 -32.35
CA VAL A 503 19.09 9.14 -31.97
C VAL A 503 17.83 9.48 -31.17
N LYS A 504 16.65 9.05 -31.65
CA LYS A 504 15.38 9.23 -30.93
C LYS A 504 15.45 8.62 -29.53
N GLY A 505 16.00 7.43 -29.39
CA GLY A 505 16.19 6.78 -28.09
C GLY A 505 17.11 7.57 -27.14
N LYS A 506 18.22 8.11 -27.66
CA LYS A 506 19.12 8.96 -26.87
C LYS A 506 18.41 10.25 -26.40
N ILE A 507 17.69 10.93 -27.28
CA ILE A 507 16.91 12.12 -26.92
C ILE A 507 15.87 11.78 -25.85
N GLN A 508 15.17 10.67 -25.99
CA GLN A 508 14.16 10.24 -25.03
C GLN A 508 14.77 9.96 -23.64
N VAL A 509 15.91 9.30 -23.57
CA VAL A 509 16.62 9.05 -22.30
C VAL A 509 17.07 10.36 -21.66
N GLN A 510 17.69 11.28 -22.42
CA GLN A 510 18.10 12.58 -21.91
C GLN A 510 16.92 13.43 -21.42
N ALA A 511 15.84 13.48 -22.20
CA ALA A 511 14.62 14.18 -21.80
C ALA A 511 14.04 13.60 -20.49
N THR A 512 14.07 12.28 -20.33
CA THR A 512 13.64 11.62 -19.10
C THR A 512 14.51 12.01 -17.91
N ILE A 513 15.84 11.99 -18.05
CA ILE A 513 16.78 12.37 -17.00
C ILE A 513 16.53 13.81 -16.53
N VAL A 514 16.41 14.75 -17.47
CA VAL A 514 16.15 16.17 -17.13
C VAL A 514 14.80 16.34 -16.46
N SER A 515 13.76 15.65 -16.97
CA SER A 515 12.42 15.67 -16.37
C SER A 515 12.42 15.12 -14.95
N LEU A 516 13.12 14.03 -14.68
CA LEU A 516 13.23 13.45 -13.35
C LEU A 516 13.95 14.38 -12.37
N LYS A 517 15.01 15.08 -12.81
CA LYS A 517 15.69 16.09 -11.97
C LYS A 517 14.76 17.23 -11.59
N GLU A 518 14.01 17.77 -12.55
CA GLU A 518 13.05 18.84 -12.28
C GLU A 518 11.95 18.38 -11.30
N MET A 519 11.41 17.19 -11.50
CA MET A 519 10.40 16.63 -10.61
C MET A 519 10.96 16.32 -9.22
N ALA A 520 12.22 15.90 -9.11
CA ALA A 520 12.89 15.71 -7.83
C ALA A 520 13.01 17.04 -7.06
N ALA A 521 13.36 18.13 -7.73
CA ALA A 521 13.38 19.47 -7.12
C ALA A 521 11.99 19.88 -6.63
N TRP A 522 10.94 19.69 -7.42
CA TRP A 522 9.56 20.01 -6.99
C TRP A 522 9.10 19.15 -5.82
N THR A 523 9.46 17.87 -5.81
CA THR A 523 9.17 16.98 -4.68
C THR A 523 9.88 17.44 -3.40
N LEU A 524 11.12 17.92 -3.50
CA LEU A 524 11.85 18.50 -2.37
C LEU A 524 11.10 19.71 -1.81
N TYR A 525 10.69 20.65 -2.65
CA TYR A 525 9.92 21.83 -2.21
C TYR A 525 8.57 21.41 -1.58
N LEU A 526 7.89 20.44 -2.14
CA LEU A 526 6.65 19.90 -1.57
C LEU A 526 6.90 19.30 -0.17
N CYS A 527 7.95 18.53 0.01
CA CYS A 527 8.30 17.93 1.30
C CYS A 527 8.65 19.00 2.36
N ILE A 528 9.38 20.05 1.96
CA ILE A 528 9.68 21.18 2.85
C ILE A 528 8.39 21.91 3.22
N ALA A 529 7.51 22.18 2.26
CA ALA A 529 6.21 22.80 2.52
C ALA A 529 5.35 21.94 3.47
N CYS A 530 5.32 20.61 3.29
CA CYS A 530 4.64 19.69 4.21
C CYS A 530 5.24 19.73 5.62
N ALA A 531 6.58 19.76 5.74
CA ALA A 531 7.26 19.85 7.03
C ALA A 531 6.91 21.17 7.76
N ILE A 532 6.93 22.29 7.04
CA ILE A 532 6.56 23.60 7.57
C ILE A 532 5.08 23.62 7.99
N LEU A 533 4.19 23.11 7.14
CA LEU A 533 2.76 23.02 7.42
C LEU A 533 2.50 22.23 8.71
N VAL A 534 3.17 21.10 8.89
CA VAL A 534 3.05 20.28 10.10
C VAL A 534 3.52 21.02 11.35
N VAL A 535 4.59 21.81 11.26
CA VAL A 535 5.10 22.59 12.41
C VAL A 535 4.18 23.76 12.78
N ILE A 536 3.58 24.41 11.78
CA ILE A 536 2.70 25.58 11.99
C ILE A 536 1.34 25.17 12.55
N LEU A 537 0.82 23.99 12.19
CA LEU A 537 -0.47 23.53 12.66
C LEU A 537 -0.54 23.48 14.19
N PRO A 538 -1.66 23.91 14.80
CA PRO A 538 -1.78 24.05 16.25
C PRO A 538 -1.90 22.69 16.94
N TRP A 539 -0.78 22.12 17.33
CA TRP A 539 -0.69 20.87 18.10
C TRP A 539 -0.88 21.13 19.60
N ARG A 540 -2.11 21.33 20.06
CA ARG A 540 -2.35 21.43 21.49
C ARG A 540 -2.54 20.03 22.09
N LYS A 541 -1.56 19.53 22.84
CA LYS A 541 -1.62 18.23 23.56
C LYS A 541 -2.93 18.06 24.37
N ARG A 542 -3.40 19.12 25.00
CA ARG A 542 -4.61 19.13 25.83
C ARG A 542 -5.90 18.96 24.98
N ASN A 543 -5.98 19.58 23.80
CA ASN A 543 -7.16 19.52 22.96
C ASN A 543 -7.32 18.19 22.21
N LEU A 544 -6.24 17.52 21.85
CA LEU A 544 -6.29 16.18 21.26
C LEU A 544 -6.80 15.15 22.27
N LYS A 545 -6.34 15.24 23.52
CA LYS A 545 -6.67 14.30 24.59
C LYS A 545 -8.15 14.40 25.00
N TYR A 546 -8.68 15.62 25.11
CA TYR A 546 -10.06 15.90 25.53
C TYR A 546 -11.08 15.83 24.39
N LEU A 547 -10.70 16.17 23.17
CA LEU A 547 -11.60 16.14 22.01
C LEU A 547 -12.02 14.71 21.62
N THR A 548 -11.19 13.69 21.86
CA THR A 548 -11.54 12.31 21.53
C THR A 548 -12.56 11.73 22.53
N ARG A 549 -12.37 11.94 23.82
CA ARG A 549 -13.20 11.33 24.86
C ARG A 549 -14.42 12.17 25.24
N ASP A 550 -14.23 13.44 25.62
CA ASP A 550 -15.31 14.29 26.12
C ASP A 550 -16.32 14.65 25.04
N TYR A 551 -15.88 14.77 23.79
CA TYR A 551 -16.78 14.95 22.66
C TYR A 551 -17.65 13.72 22.43
N PHE A 552 -17.09 12.52 22.59
CA PHE A 552 -17.82 11.26 22.48
C PHE A 552 -18.84 11.08 23.60
N LEU A 553 -18.42 11.29 24.83
CA LEU A 553 -19.29 11.12 26.00
C LEU A 553 -20.43 12.17 26.04
N LYS A 554 -20.18 13.39 25.53
CA LYS A 554 -21.19 14.46 25.52
C LYS A 554 -22.14 14.44 24.33
N ASN A 555 -21.68 14.02 23.15
CA ASN A 555 -22.42 14.21 21.89
C ASN A 555 -22.89 12.91 21.20
N VAL A 556 -22.38 11.76 21.61
CA VAL A 556 -22.83 10.47 21.07
C VAL A 556 -23.96 9.98 21.97
N ASN A 557 -25.18 10.19 21.52
CA ASN A 557 -26.37 9.65 22.16
C ASN A 557 -26.29 8.11 22.04
N THR A 558 -25.87 7.44 23.11
CA THR A 558 -25.62 6.00 23.18
C THR A 558 -26.86 5.18 22.78
N SER A 559 -28.05 5.76 22.88
CA SER A 559 -29.32 5.16 22.45
C SER A 559 -29.44 5.03 20.92
N LYS A 560 -28.82 5.92 20.12
CA LYS A 560 -28.79 5.82 18.65
C LYS A 560 -27.79 4.78 18.14
N LEU A 561 -26.88 4.34 18.97
CA LEU A 561 -25.84 3.37 18.63
C LEU A 561 -26.26 1.91 18.89
N GLY A 562 -27.50 1.66 19.32
CA GLY A 562 -28.01 0.31 19.56
C GLY A 562 -27.36 -0.39 20.78
N LEU A 563 -26.96 0.38 21.77
CA LEU A 563 -26.54 -0.10 23.08
C LEU A 563 -27.74 -0.07 24.04
N LYS A 564 -28.59 -1.05 23.99
CA LYS A 564 -29.35 -1.58 25.12
C LYS A 564 -28.90 -2.99 25.36
#